data_716613a44d93327015e9c29e450a7de8
#
_entry.id   716613a44d93327015e9c29e450a7de8
#
_cell.length_a   1.000
_cell.length_b   1.000
_cell.length_c   1.000
_cell.angle_alpha   90.00
_cell.angle_beta   90.00
_cell.angle_gamma   90.00
#
_symmetry.space_group_name_H-M   'P 1'
#
loop_
_entity.id
_entity.type
_entity.pdbx_description
1 polymer ?
#
loop_
_entity_poly.entity_id
_entity_poly.type
_entity_poly.pdbx_seq_one_letter_code
_entity_poly.pdbx_strand_id
1 'polypeptide(L)'
;YKVAINIMQIPELSFREIRNTVMIIKKTRADILYFADSMGSLDALKTKKIIHQIKSLWSKSTGIHTHDNMGKALENSIEAINNSVNWIDCTVTGMGRGPGNTKTEYLILELKRKKEHLINLFNLIKNYFEPLKEKYKWGSNPFYYYAGLNSIHPTFVQEMLSDSRF
;
A
#
# COMPACT_ATOMS: atom_id res chain seq x y z
N TYR A 1 -15.48 19.19 -0.02
CA TYR A 1 -14.37 18.23 -0.21
C TYR A 1 -14.25 17.33 1.01
N LYS A 2 -13.83 16.06 0.82
CA LYS A 2 -13.38 15.18 1.91
C LYS A 2 -11.87 15.30 2.04
N VAL A 3 -11.38 15.37 3.29
CA VAL A 3 -9.96 15.52 3.59
C VAL A 3 -9.45 14.22 4.22
N ALA A 4 -8.41 13.64 3.61
CA ALA A 4 -7.70 12.50 4.16
C ALA A 4 -6.33 12.93 4.71
N ILE A 5 -5.95 12.40 5.86
CA ILE A 5 -4.59 12.51 6.42
C ILE A 5 -3.96 11.13 6.42
N ASN A 6 -2.74 11.03 5.88
CA ASN A 6 -2.01 9.76 5.80
C ASN A 6 -0.84 9.72 6.78
N ILE A 7 -0.84 8.73 7.67
CA ILE A 7 0.31 8.42 8.55
C ILE A 7 1.30 7.62 7.71
N MET A 8 2.39 8.27 7.32
CA MET A 8 3.46 7.65 6.56
C MET A 8 4.35 6.76 7.44
N GLN A 9 5.06 5.81 6.82
CA GLN A 9 6.06 4.96 7.50
C GLN A 9 5.52 4.24 8.74
N ILE A 10 4.27 3.81 8.71
CA ILE A 10 3.61 3.22 9.88
C ILE A 10 4.36 2.01 10.48
N PRO A 11 5.08 1.17 9.70
CA PRO A 11 5.84 0.04 10.25
C PRO A 11 6.96 0.46 11.20
N GLU A 12 7.45 1.70 11.07
CA GLU A 12 8.54 2.26 11.88
C GLU A 12 8.04 2.85 13.21
N LEU A 13 6.73 3.07 13.34
CA LEU A 13 6.15 3.71 14.51
C LEU A 13 5.81 2.69 15.59
N SER A 14 6.17 3.01 16.83
CA SER A 14 5.67 2.30 18.00
C SER A 14 4.16 2.55 18.17
N PHE A 15 3.48 1.65 18.88
CA PHE A 15 2.07 1.83 19.23
C PHE A 15 1.77 3.14 19.97
N ARG A 16 2.72 3.64 20.75
CA ARG A 16 2.58 4.92 21.45
C ARG A 16 2.61 6.09 20.45
N GLU A 17 3.49 6.06 19.47
CA GLU A 17 3.58 7.09 18.43
C GLU A 17 2.35 7.10 17.55
N ILE A 18 1.87 5.93 17.11
CA ILE A 18 0.61 5.79 16.35
C ILE A 18 -0.54 6.41 17.16
N ARG A 19 -0.66 6.06 18.44
CA ARG A 19 -1.69 6.62 19.31
C ARG A 19 -1.61 8.14 19.39
N ASN A 20 -0.43 8.69 19.68
CA ASN A 20 -0.23 10.12 19.78
C ASN A 20 -0.58 10.85 18.48
N THR A 21 -0.15 10.31 17.34
CA THR A 21 -0.47 10.85 16.01
C THR A 21 -1.97 10.84 15.75
N VAL A 22 -2.66 9.73 16.02
CA VAL A 22 -4.13 9.65 15.89
C VAL A 22 -4.83 10.68 16.78
N MET A 23 -4.36 10.87 18.02
CA MET A 23 -4.94 11.85 18.93
C MET A 23 -4.75 13.31 18.46
N ILE A 24 -3.64 13.60 17.75
CA ILE A 24 -3.44 14.91 17.11
C ILE A 24 -4.40 15.05 15.93
N ILE A 25 -4.50 14.03 15.06
CA ILE A 25 -5.38 14.05 13.89
C ILE A 25 -6.85 14.20 14.29
N LYS A 26 -7.28 13.62 15.40
CA LYS A 26 -8.66 13.80 15.93
C LYS A 26 -9.04 15.25 16.18
N LYS A 27 -8.08 16.12 16.43
CA LYS A 27 -8.32 17.56 16.64
C LYS A 27 -8.48 18.33 15.32
N THR A 28 -8.23 17.68 14.18
CA THR A 28 -8.36 18.26 12.85
C THR A 28 -9.77 18.04 12.28
N ARG A 29 -10.04 18.64 11.11
CA ARG A 29 -11.25 18.41 10.31
C ARG A 29 -11.14 17.25 9.33
N ALA A 30 -10.15 16.37 9.49
CA ALA A 30 -9.99 15.21 8.62
C ALA A 30 -11.23 14.30 8.68
N ASP A 31 -11.61 13.80 7.50
CA ASP A 31 -12.73 12.87 7.30
C ASP A 31 -12.25 11.42 7.28
N ILE A 32 -11.03 11.21 6.77
CA ILE A 32 -10.45 9.89 6.53
C ILE A 32 -9.04 9.86 7.13
N LEU A 33 -8.74 8.80 7.85
CA LEU A 33 -7.39 8.53 8.33
C LEU A 33 -6.80 7.37 7.54
N TYR A 34 -5.78 7.67 6.75
CA TYR A 34 -4.96 6.69 6.06
C TYR A 34 -3.71 6.32 6.87
N PHE A 35 -3.20 5.12 6.62
CA PHE A 35 -1.87 4.72 7.03
C PHE A 35 -1.14 4.02 5.89
N ALA A 36 0.18 4.24 5.80
CA ALA A 36 0.99 3.76 4.69
C ALA A 36 2.09 2.80 5.16
N ASP A 37 2.15 1.63 4.53
CA ASP A 37 3.28 0.71 4.58
C ASP A 37 4.39 1.21 3.65
N SER A 38 5.07 2.28 4.05
CA SER A 38 6.07 2.92 3.20
C SER A 38 7.32 2.07 2.94
N MET A 39 7.58 1.09 3.81
CA MET A 39 8.70 0.15 3.69
C MET A 39 8.32 -1.13 2.95
N GLY A 40 7.03 -1.38 2.74
CA GLY A 40 6.53 -2.66 2.23
C GLY A 40 6.91 -3.84 3.14
N SER A 41 6.98 -3.58 4.47
CA SER A 41 7.46 -4.51 5.49
C SER A 41 6.35 -5.10 6.37
N LEU A 42 5.10 -4.70 6.15
CA LEU A 42 3.97 -5.27 6.86
C LEU A 42 3.64 -6.69 6.38
N ASP A 43 3.11 -7.46 7.29
CA ASP A 43 2.37 -8.68 7.04
C ASP A 43 0.92 -8.52 7.53
N ALA A 44 0.04 -9.48 7.21
CA ALA A 44 -1.37 -9.44 7.56
C ALA A 44 -1.58 -9.29 9.08
N LEU A 45 -0.77 -9.95 9.91
CA LEU A 45 -0.91 -9.89 11.37
C LEU A 45 -0.57 -8.49 11.92
N LYS A 46 0.53 -7.89 11.47
CA LYS A 46 0.91 -6.52 11.83
C LYS A 46 -0.13 -5.52 11.33
N THR A 47 -0.57 -5.66 10.08
CA THR A 47 -1.62 -4.86 9.46
C THR A 47 -2.89 -4.87 10.31
N LYS A 48 -3.37 -6.05 10.71
CA LYS A 48 -4.53 -6.20 11.60
C LYS A 48 -4.34 -5.48 12.94
N LYS A 49 -3.19 -5.66 13.60
CA LYS A 49 -2.90 -4.99 14.89
C LYS A 49 -2.95 -3.47 14.77
N ILE A 50 -2.36 -2.90 13.71
CA ILE A 50 -2.37 -1.46 13.44
C ILE A 50 -3.80 -0.98 13.22
N ILE A 51 -4.60 -1.68 12.41
CA ILE A 51 -5.99 -1.34 12.15
C ILE A 51 -6.80 -1.32 13.44
N HIS A 52 -6.70 -2.35 14.28
CA HIS A 52 -7.42 -2.39 15.55
C HIS A 52 -7.03 -1.23 16.46
N GLN A 53 -5.75 -0.88 16.53
CA GLN A 53 -5.29 0.26 17.30
C GLN A 53 -5.84 1.58 16.77
N ILE A 54 -5.76 1.82 15.47
CA ILE A 54 -6.29 3.04 14.85
C ILE A 54 -7.79 3.13 15.10
N LYS A 55 -8.56 2.07 14.84
CA LYS A 55 -10.02 2.04 14.98
C LYS A 55 -10.49 2.16 16.42
N SER A 56 -9.71 1.75 17.41
CA SER A 56 -10.03 1.98 18.82
C SER A 56 -10.01 3.48 19.20
N LEU A 57 -9.34 4.30 18.42
CA LEU A 57 -9.15 5.73 18.66
C LEU A 57 -9.88 6.62 17.65
N TRP A 58 -10.05 6.14 16.41
CA TRP A 58 -10.62 6.88 15.29
C TRP A 58 -11.93 6.24 14.83
N SER A 59 -13.03 6.97 14.92
CA SER A 59 -14.38 6.48 14.64
C SER A 59 -14.88 6.78 13.22
N LYS A 60 -14.15 7.61 12.46
CA LYS A 60 -14.50 7.93 11.06
C LYS A 60 -13.84 6.91 10.09
N SER A 61 -13.98 7.16 8.80
CA SER A 61 -13.41 6.30 7.74
C SER A 61 -11.89 6.13 7.88
N THR A 62 -11.41 4.92 7.58
CA THR A 62 -9.99 4.58 7.52
C THR A 62 -9.60 4.15 6.12
N GLY A 63 -8.33 4.34 5.77
CA GLY A 63 -7.75 3.90 4.50
C GLY A 63 -6.37 3.29 4.70
N ILE A 64 -5.94 2.48 3.72
CA ILE A 64 -4.62 1.87 3.69
C ILE A 64 -3.94 2.08 2.34
N HIS A 65 -2.64 2.36 2.39
CA HIS A 65 -1.75 2.41 1.24
C HIS A 65 -0.58 1.44 1.46
N THR A 66 -0.44 0.43 0.60
CA THR A 66 0.55 -0.63 0.76
C THR A 66 1.51 -0.69 -0.41
N HIS A 67 2.82 -0.80 -0.11
CA HIS A 67 3.85 -1.11 -1.09
C HIS A 67 4.11 -2.62 -1.18
N ASP A 68 4.57 -3.06 -2.35
CA ASP A 68 4.68 -4.49 -2.69
C ASP A 68 6.12 -5.03 -2.62
N ASN A 69 6.96 -4.48 -1.72
CA ASN A 69 8.35 -4.89 -1.56
C ASN A 69 8.51 -6.41 -1.40
N MET A 70 7.69 -7.00 -0.54
CA MET A 70 7.72 -8.43 -0.23
C MET A 70 6.61 -9.24 -0.91
N GLY A 71 5.90 -8.67 -1.89
CA GLY A 71 4.76 -9.32 -2.52
C GLY A 71 3.53 -9.48 -1.61
N LYS A 72 3.45 -8.70 -0.51
CA LYS A 72 2.39 -8.80 0.50
C LYS A 72 1.35 -7.70 0.43
N ALA A 73 1.47 -6.76 -0.52
CA ALA A 73 0.55 -5.63 -0.61
C ALA A 73 -0.91 -6.06 -0.79
N LEU A 74 -1.17 -7.07 -1.63
CA LEU A 74 -2.52 -7.61 -1.82
C LEU A 74 -3.05 -8.26 -0.55
N GLU A 75 -2.27 -9.12 0.12
CA GLU A 75 -2.65 -9.78 1.36
C GLU A 75 -3.00 -8.76 2.45
N ASN A 76 -2.16 -7.74 2.63
CA ASN A 76 -2.38 -6.66 3.59
C ASN A 76 -3.63 -5.84 3.26
N SER A 77 -3.91 -5.61 1.98
CA SER A 77 -5.13 -4.92 1.53
C SER A 77 -6.39 -5.74 1.79
N ILE A 78 -6.36 -7.05 1.56
CA ILE A 78 -7.48 -7.96 1.88
C ILE A 78 -7.69 -8.03 3.39
N GLU A 79 -6.61 -8.15 4.19
CA GLU A 79 -6.73 -8.11 5.65
C GLU A 79 -7.35 -6.78 6.14
N ALA A 80 -6.99 -5.66 5.50
CA ALA A 80 -7.59 -4.37 5.80
C ALA A 80 -9.11 -4.35 5.49
N ILE A 81 -9.53 -4.89 4.36
CA ILE A 81 -10.96 -5.03 4.02
C ILE A 81 -11.69 -5.89 5.04
N ASN A 82 -11.13 -7.03 5.42
CA ASN A 82 -11.69 -7.95 6.40
C ASN A 82 -11.84 -7.31 7.80
N ASN A 83 -11.02 -6.31 8.10
CA ASN A 83 -11.12 -5.50 9.33
C ASN A 83 -11.82 -4.15 9.12
N SER A 84 -12.69 -4.07 8.08
CA SER A 84 -13.58 -2.93 7.82
C SER A 84 -12.83 -1.60 7.58
N VAL A 85 -11.68 -1.63 6.92
CA VAL A 85 -11.07 -0.43 6.33
C VAL A 85 -11.88 -0.05 5.10
N ASN A 86 -12.20 1.23 4.95
CA ASN A 86 -13.17 1.71 3.95
C ASN A 86 -12.51 2.06 2.60
N TRP A 87 -11.24 2.44 2.62
CA TRP A 87 -10.50 2.92 1.47
C TRP A 87 -9.22 2.13 1.28
N ILE A 88 -9.04 1.59 0.08
CA ILE A 88 -7.85 0.81 -0.29
C ILE A 88 -7.22 1.45 -1.51
N ASP A 89 -5.98 1.88 -1.38
CA ASP A 89 -5.22 2.38 -2.52
C ASP A 89 -4.67 1.21 -3.32
N CYS A 90 -4.92 1.23 -4.62
CA CYS A 90 -4.37 0.26 -5.55
C CYS A 90 -4.09 0.92 -6.90
N THR A 91 -3.18 0.36 -7.66
CA THR A 91 -2.83 0.86 -9.00
C THR A 91 -2.80 -0.28 -10.02
N VAL A 92 -3.13 0.03 -11.27
CA VAL A 92 -3.12 -0.97 -12.34
C VAL A 92 -1.69 -1.50 -12.52
N THR A 93 -1.53 -2.81 -12.55
CA THR A 93 -0.25 -3.55 -12.55
C THR A 93 0.69 -3.22 -11.39
N GLY A 94 0.16 -2.60 -10.33
CA GLY A 94 0.96 -2.11 -9.22
C GLY A 94 1.81 -0.90 -9.56
N MET A 95 1.44 -0.12 -10.61
CA MET A 95 2.22 1.04 -11.05
C MET A 95 2.51 2.00 -9.91
N GLY A 96 3.79 2.28 -9.68
CA GLY A 96 4.24 3.17 -8.62
C GLY A 96 5.76 3.19 -8.52
N ARG A 97 6.27 3.91 -7.53
CA ARG A 97 7.70 4.00 -7.28
C ARG A 97 8.26 2.63 -6.86
N GLY A 98 9.38 2.24 -7.45
CA GLY A 98 10.18 1.09 -7.05
C GLY A 98 9.40 -0.23 -7.04
N PRO A 99 9.11 -0.81 -5.87
CA PRO A 99 8.45 -2.12 -5.76
C PRO A 99 6.99 -2.10 -6.21
N GLY A 100 6.39 -0.92 -6.38
CA GLY A 100 4.99 -0.76 -6.72
C GLY A 100 4.05 -0.92 -5.51
N ASN A 101 2.76 -1.02 -5.82
CA ASN A 101 1.65 -0.99 -4.86
C ASN A 101 0.77 -2.24 -5.01
N THR A 102 -0.29 -2.32 -4.21
CA THR A 102 -1.37 -3.29 -4.43
C THR A 102 -1.88 -3.20 -5.86
N LYS A 103 -1.97 -4.34 -6.54
CA LYS A 103 -2.42 -4.42 -7.94
C LYS A 103 -3.95 -4.39 -8.02
N THR A 104 -4.48 -3.43 -8.76
CA THR A 104 -5.94 -3.25 -8.93
C THR A 104 -6.60 -4.50 -9.48
N GLU A 105 -6.02 -5.11 -10.51
CA GLU A 105 -6.56 -6.31 -11.16
C GLU A 105 -6.66 -7.50 -10.19
N TYR A 106 -5.67 -7.69 -9.32
CA TYR A 106 -5.69 -8.78 -8.35
C TYR A 106 -6.72 -8.49 -7.24
N LEU A 107 -6.78 -7.25 -6.77
CA LEU A 107 -7.77 -6.85 -5.77
C LEU A 107 -9.20 -7.04 -6.28
N ILE A 108 -9.49 -6.68 -7.54
CA ILE A 108 -10.81 -6.86 -8.17
C ILE A 108 -11.17 -8.35 -8.29
N LEU A 109 -10.19 -9.21 -8.64
CA LEU A 109 -10.39 -10.66 -8.73
C LEU A 109 -10.69 -11.27 -7.36
N GLU A 110 -9.93 -10.91 -6.32
CA GLU A 110 -10.16 -11.37 -4.95
C GLU A 110 -11.53 -10.94 -4.41
N LEU A 111 -11.97 -9.74 -4.76
CA LEU A 111 -13.29 -9.22 -4.38
C LEU A 111 -14.43 -9.80 -5.23
N LYS A 112 -14.15 -10.72 -6.15
CA LYS A 112 -15.13 -11.40 -7.03
C LYS A 112 -16.07 -10.43 -7.74
N ARG A 113 -15.54 -9.30 -8.22
CA ARG A 113 -16.32 -8.29 -8.95
C ARG A 113 -16.77 -8.82 -10.31
N LYS A 114 -17.83 -8.21 -10.88
CA LYS A 114 -18.47 -8.67 -12.12
C LYS A 114 -17.48 -8.83 -13.27
N LYS A 115 -17.57 -9.94 -14.00
CA LYS A 115 -16.68 -10.31 -15.11
C LYS A 115 -16.68 -9.31 -16.27
N GLU A 116 -17.76 -8.58 -16.48
CA GLU A 116 -17.92 -7.63 -17.58
C GLU A 116 -16.85 -6.53 -17.62
N HIS A 117 -16.35 -6.13 -16.45
CA HIS A 117 -15.29 -5.11 -16.37
C HIS A 117 -13.88 -5.67 -16.52
N LEU A 118 -13.69 -6.98 -16.35
CA LEU A 118 -12.37 -7.61 -16.36
C LEU A 118 -11.76 -7.62 -17.77
N ILE A 119 -12.57 -7.85 -18.81
CA ILE A 119 -12.09 -7.88 -20.20
C ILE A 119 -11.50 -6.52 -20.59
N ASN A 120 -12.20 -5.44 -20.25
CA ASN A 120 -11.74 -4.08 -20.53
C ASN A 120 -10.48 -3.75 -19.74
N LEU A 121 -10.41 -4.17 -18.46
CA LEU A 121 -9.23 -4.00 -17.62
C LEU A 121 -8.02 -4.77 -18.18
N PHE A 122 -8.21 -6.02 -18.60
CA PHE A 122 -7.12 -6.82 -19.19
C PHE A 122 -6.64 -6.27 -20.53
N ASN A 123 -7.54 -5.77 -21.36
CA ASN A 123 -7.15 -5.07 -22.60
C ASN A 123 -6.37 -3.79 -22.31
N LEU A 124 -6.79 -3.02 -21.30
CA LEU A 124 -6.07 -1.83 -20.84
C LEU A 124 -4.67 -2.20 -20.35
N ILE A 125 -4.56 -3.24 -19.53
CA ILE A 125 -3.27 -3.73 -19.03
C ILE A 125 -2.36 -4.10 -20.19
N LYS A 126 -2.81 -5.01 -21.06
CA LYS A 126 -2.01 -5.51 -22.18
C LYS A 126 -1.54 -4.40 -23.13
N ASN A 127 -2.41 -3.46 -23.46
CA ASN A 127 -2.14 -2.48 -24.51
C ASN A 127 -1.39 -1.25 -24.01
N TYR A 128 -1.50 -0.92 -22.70
CA TYR A 128 -0.94 0.32 -22.18
C TYR A 128 -0.02 0.12 -20.96
N PHE A 129 -0.42 -0.70 -20.00
CA PHE A 129 0.34 -0.80 -18.75
C PHE A 129 1.53 -1.76 -18.82
N GLU A 130 1.45 -2.86 -19.57
CA GLU A 130 2.59 -3.74 -19.79
C GLU A 130 3.74 -3.02 -20.52
N PRO A 131 3.51 -2.28 -21.64
CA PRO A 131 4.57 -1.48 -22.26
C PRO A 131 5.14 -0.39 -21.35
N LEU A 132 4.31 0.26 -20.54
CA LEU A 132 4.77 1.23 -19.55
C LEU A 132 5.63 0.57 -18.48
N LYS A 133 5.20 -0.58 -17.96
CA LYS A 133 5.94 -1.33 -16.95
C LYS A 133 7.30 -1.79 -17.47
N GLU A 134 7.35 -2.23 -18.70
CA GLU A 134 8.59 -2.61 -19.36
C GLU A 134 9.55 -1.42 -19.51
N LYS A 135 9.01 -0.25 -19.83
CA LYS A 135 9.78 1.00 -19.97
C LYS A 135 10.29 1.54 -18.63
N TYR A 136 9.42 1.60 -17.61
CA TYR A 136 9.71 2.28 -16.33
C TYR A 136 10.11 1.32 -15.20
N LYS A 137 10.04 -0.01 -15.42
CA LYS A 137 10.59 -1.05 -14.53
C LYS A 137 10.10 -1.01 -13.09
N TRP A 138 8.82 -0.70 -12.83
CA TRP A 138 8.28 -0.87 -11.48
C TRP A 138 7.95 -2.32 -11.18
N GLY A 139 7.96 -2.66 -9.91
CA GLY A 139 7.64 -3.98 -9.39
C GLY A 139 8.70 -4.50 -8.44
N SER A 140 8.32 -5.50 -7.65
CA SER A 140 9.23 -6.11 -6.68
C SER A 140 10.32 -6.91 -7.39
N ASN A 141 11.49 -6.97 -6.74
CA ASN A 141 12.63 -7.77 -7.12
C ASN A 141 13.37 -8.20 -5.83
N PRO A 142 14.41 -9.05 -5.90
CA PRO A 142 15.12 -9.52 -4.70
C PRO A 142 15.69 -8.40 -3.82
N PHE A 143 16.09 -7.26 -4.39
CA PHE A 143 16.62 -6.11 -3.63
C PHE A 143 15.52 -5.42 -2.84
N TYR A 144 14.34 -5.19 -3.45
CA TYR A 144 13.19 -4.64 -2.73
C TYR A 144 12.66 -5.62 -1.68
N TYR A 145 12.68 -6.92 -1.96
CA TYR A 145 12.29 -7.94 -0.99
C TYR A 145 13.21 -7.90 0.23
N TYR A 146 14.52 -7.86 0.01
CA TYR A 146 15.51 -7.73 1.09
C TYR A 146 15.33 -6.43 1.88
N ALA A 147 15.09 -5.31 1.19
CA ALA A 147 14.82 -4.04 1.82
C ALA A 147 13.57 -4.09 2.72
N GLY A 148 12.47 -4.71 2.25
CA GLY A 148 11.26 -4.90 3.04
C GLY A 148 11.48 -5.73 4.30
N LEU A 149 12.25 -6.82 4.20
CA LEU A 149 12.61 -7.67 5.36
C LEU A 149 13.40 -6.90 6.44
N ASN A 150 14.21 -5.94 6.03
CA ASN A 150 15.11 -5.20 6.92
C ASN A 150 14.64 -3.76 7.19
N SER A 151 13.39 -3.42 6.85
CA SER A 151 12.82 -2.07 7.01
C SER A 151 13.70 -0.97 6.38
N ILE A 152 14.31 -1.26 5.23
CA ILE A 152 15.10 -0.31 4.46
C ILE A 152 14.18 0.42 3.50
N HIS A 153 14.26 1.76 3.49
CA HIS A 153 13.42 2.56 2.61
C HIS A 153 13.72 2.28 1.12
N PRO A 154 12.69 2.03 0.28
CA PRO A 154 12.88 1.60 -1.12
C PRO A 154 13.64 2.60 -1.99
N THR A 155 13.74 3.87 -1.61
CA THR A 155 14.56 4.88 -2.29
C THR A 155 16.04 4.48 -2.37
N PHE A 156 16.60 3.90 -1.30
CA PHE A 156 17.99 3.45 -1.32
C PHE A 156 18.23 2.33 -2.34
N VAL A 157 17.25 1.44 -2.51
CA VAL A 157 17.32 0.42 -3.57
C VAL A 157 17.26 1.06 -4.96
N GLN A 158 16.39 2.07 -5.14
CA GLN A 158 16.30 2.79 -6.41
C GLN A 158 17.61 3.50 -6.76
N GLU A 159 18.20 4.19 -5.80
CA GLU A 159 19.49 4.86 -5.97
C GLU A 159 20.59 3.85 -6.33
N MET A 160 20.65 2.73 -5.61
CA MET A 160 21.60 1.65 -5.91
C MET A 160 21.42 1.12 -7.34
N LEU A 161 20.18 0.80 -7.73
CA LEU A 161 19.89 0.25 -9.08
C LEU A 161 20.07 1.26 -10.21
N SER A 162 20.11 2.56 -9.91
CA SER A 162 20.41 3.62 -10.88
C SER A 162 21.90 3.94 -10.98
N ASP A 163 22.72 3.41 -10.09
CA ASP A 163 24.17 3.62 -10.08
C ASP A 163 24.82 2.69 -11.10
N SER A 164 25.59 3.26 -12.02
CA SER A 164 26.28 2.53 -13.08
C SER A 164 27.33 1.51 -12.61
N ARG A 165 27.63 1.49 -11.31
CA ARG A 165 28.53 0.51 -10.69
C ARG A 165 27.86 -0.82 -10.35
N PHE A 166 26.54 -0.89 -10.41
CA PHE A 166 25.71 -2.07 -10.23
C PHE A 166 24.94 -2.38 -11.53
#